data_d563616942910ddf4286f957a8e6cc35
#
_entry.id   d563616942910ddf4286f957a8e6cc35
#
_cell.length_a   1.000
_cell.length_b   1.000
_cell.length_c   1.000
_cell.angle_alpha   90.00
_cell.angle_beta   90.00
_cell.angle_gamma   90.00
#
_symmetry.space_group_name_H-M   'P 1'
#
loop_
_entity.id
_entity.type
_entity.pdbx_description
1 polymer ?
#
loop_
_entity_poly.entity_id
_entity_poly.type
_entity_poly.pdbx_seq_one_letter_code
_entity_poly.pdbx_strand_id
1 'polypeptide(L)'
;VSPPGGSRPLFHHCCLFALAAPPDAALLAELERFSAAFRAAFPAIRRYRFGANLSRKAGRFGLVLYSAFDDEASFRAYVASALHDEVAAFLAPLVTETMIGDIEA
;
A
#
# COMPACT_ATOMS: atom_id res chain seq x y z
N VAL A 1 7.08 -17.31 -20.69
CA VAL A 1 7.18 -16.42 -21.85
C VAL A 1 7.36 -14.98 -21.36
N SER A 2 8.38 -14.32 -21.84
CA SER A 2 8.59 -12.91 -21.50
C SER A 2 7.50 -12.05 -22.16
N PRO A 3 6.98 -11.03 -21.45
CA PRO A 3 6.04 -10.09 -22.05
C PRO A 3 6.67 -9.40 -23.27
N PRO A 4 5.85 -8.99 -24.25
CA PRO A 4 6.35 -8.22 -25.40
C PRO A 4 7.08 -6.96 -24.93
N GLY A 5 8.13 -6.57 -25.65
CA GLY A 5 8.93 -5.40 -25.32
C GLY A 5 9.93 -5.59 -24.19
N GLY A 6 10.12 -6.82 -23.70
CA GLY A 6 11.08 -7.12 -22.65
C GLY A 6 10.65 -6.62 -21.26
N SER A 7 9.37 -6.34 -21.06
CA SER A 7 8.84 -5.94 -19.74
C SER A 7 9.06 -7.01 -18.72
N ARG A 8 9.40 -6.62 -17.49
CA ARG A 8 9.52 -7.52 -16.36
C ARG A 8 8.23 -7.54 -15.55
N PRO A 9 7.91 -8.66 -14.88
CA PRO A 9 6.84 -8.66 -13.88
C PRO A 9 7.10 -7.61 -12.81
N LEU A 10 6.05 -6.99 -12.34
CA LEU A 10 6.13 -6.10 -11.19
C LEU A 10 5.90 -6.90 -9.91
N PHE A 11 6.36 -6.34 -8.80
CA PHE A 11 6.02 -6.84 -7.46
C PHE A 11 4.83 -6.05 -6.95
N HIS A 12 3.70 -6.74 -6.72
CA HIS A 12 2.46 -6.13 -6.23
C HIS A 12 2.28 -6.44 -4.75
N HIS A 13 1.98 -5.42 -3.98
CA HIS A 13 1.79 -5.50 -2.54
C HIS A 13 0.42 -4.94 -2.19
N CYS A 14 -0.46 -5.77 -1.63
CA CYS A 14 -1.80 -5.39 -1.22
C CYS A 14 -1.96 -5.58 0.28
N CYS A 15 -2.54 -4.59 0.95
CA CYS A 15 -2.89 -4.68 2.36
C CYS A 15 -4.38 -4.38 2.54
N LEU A 16 -5.02 -5.17 3.38
CA LEU A 16 -6.35 -4.89 3.90
C LEU A 16 -6.20 -4.58 5.38
N PHE A 17 -6.69 -3.42 5.81
CA PHE A 17 -6.57 -2.97 7.19
C PHE A 17 -7.95 -2.98 7.85
N ALA A 18 -8.06 -3.70 8.97
CA ALA A 18 -9.24 -3.64 9.81
C ALA A 18 -9.19 -2.38 10.67
N LEU A 19 -10.26 -1.61 10.65
CA LEU A 19 -10.40 -0.37 11.41
C LEU A 19 -11.59 -0.49 12.37
N ALA A 20 -11.52 0.22 13.51
CA ALA A 20 -12.65 0.26 14.46
C ALA A 20 -13.85 1.03 13.87
N ALA A 21 -13.60 1.95 12.94
CA ALA A 21 -14.62 2.74 12.26
C ALA A 21 -14.26 2.88 10.77
N PRO A 22 -15.24 3.11 9.89
CA PRO A 22 -14.96 3.35 8.46
C PRO A 22 -13.98 4.52 8.29
N PRO A 23 -13.10 4.47 7.28
CA PRO A 23 -12.17 5.57 7.02
C PRO A 23 -12.95 6.83 6.61
N ASP A 24 -12.59 7.96 7.21
CA ASP A 24 -13.19 9.25 6.88
C ASP A 24 -12.31 10.03 5.90
N ALA A 25 -12.81 11.17 5.43
CA ALA A 25 -12.11 11.99 4.45
C ALA A 25 -10.78 12.53 5.00
N ALA A 26 -10.71 12.83 6.29
CA ALA A 26 -9.49 13.34 6.91
C ALA A 26 -8.39 12.26 6.94
N LEU A 27 -8.75 11.02 7.28
CA LEU A 27 -7.81 9.89 7.25
C LEU A 27 -7.29 9.65 5.84
N LEU A 28 -8.20 9.61 4.86
CA LEU A 28 -7.81 9.36 3.46
C LEU A 28 -6.91 10.48 2.92
N ALA A 29 -7.16 11.73 3.28
CA ALA A 29 -6.32 12.86 2.90
C ALA A 29 -4.90 12.74 3.49
N GLU A 30 -4.79 12.32 4.75
CA GLU A 30 -3.49 12.11 5.39
C GLU A 30 -2.71 10.97 4.74
N LEU A 31 -3.40 9.87 4.42
CA LEU A 31 -2.80 8.74 3.72
C LEU A 31 -2.37 9.10 2.29
N GLU A 32 -3.09 10.00 1.62
CA GLU A 32 -2.66 10.50 0.29
C GLU A 32 -1.37 11.33 0.42
N ARG A 33 -1.18 12.07 1.49
CA ARG A 33 0.09 12.78 1.71
C ARG A 33 1.26 11.82 1.85
N PHE A 34 1.09 10.73 2.61
CA PHE A 34 2.10 9.67 2.67
C PHE A 34 2.34 9.06 1.31
N SER A 35 1.27 8.77 0.57
CA SER A 35 1.37 8.15 -0.76
C SER A 35 2.15 9.02 -1.74
N ALA A 36 1.90 10.32 -1.75
CA ALA A 36 2.63 11.27 -2.58
C ALA A 36 4.12 11.33 -2.21
N ALA A 37 4.42 11.31 -0.90
CA ALA A 37 5.79 11.29 -0.41
C ALA A 37 6.52 10.01 -0.85
N PHE A 38 5.88 8.85 -0.76
CA PHE A 38 6.47 7.59 -1.24
C PHE A 38 6.74 7.62 -2.74
N ARG A 39 5.78 8.06 -3.53
CA ARG A 39 5.96 8.16 -4.99
C ARG A 39 7.10 9.11 -5.36
N ALA A 40 7.29 10.18 -4.60
CA ALA A 40 8.38 11.12 -4.84
C ALA A 40 9.76 10.56 -4.41
N ALA A 41 9.80 9.83 -3.29
CA ALA A 41 11.05 9.33 -2.71
C ALA A 41 11.57 8.06 -3.39
N PHE A 42 10.69 7.23 -3.96
CA PHE A 42 11.05 5.91 -4.50
C PHE A 42 10.67 5.81 -5.98
N PRO A 43 11.61 6.07 -6.92
CA PRO A 43 11.31 5.95 -8.36
C PRO A 43 10.86 4.56 -8.80
N ALA A 44 11.21 3.52 -8.05
CA ALA A 44 10.80 2.15 -8.33
C ALA A 44 9.35 1.85 -7.95
N ILE A 45 8.67 2.76 -7.26
CA ILE A 45 7.24 2.64 -6.96
C ILE A 45 6.46 3.00 -8.23
N ARG A 46 5.71 2.05 -8.77
CA ARG A 46 4.89 2.22 -9.98
C ARG A 46 3.47 2.64 -9.65
N ARG A 47 2.94 2.13 -8.53
CA ARG A 47 1.62 2.46 -8.01
C ARG A 47 1.67 2.50 -6.49
N TYR A 48 0.96 3.42 -5.89
CA TYR A 48 0.82 3.50 -4.45
C TYR A 48 -0.46 4.26 -4.12
N ARG A 49 -1.48 3.54 -3.63
CA ARG A 49 -2.79 4.12 -3.35
C ARG A 49 -3.42 3.51 -2.11
N PHE A 50 -3.89 4.36 -1.22
CA PHE A 50 -4.85 3.99 -0.19
C PHE A 50 -6.26 4.33 -0.66
N GLY A 51 -7.23 3.55 -0.24
CA GLY A 51 -8.63 3.83 -0.52
C GLY A 51 -9.57 3.11 0.41
N ALA A 52 -10.79 3.59 0.51
CA ALA A 52 -11.83 2.88 1.22
C ALA A 52 -12.15 1.57 0.51
N ASN A 53 -12.35 0.49 1.27
CA ASN A 53 -12.73 -0.79 0.71
C ASN A 53 -14.21 -0.73 0.26
N LEU A 54 -14.43 -0.88 -1.04
CA LEU A 54 -15.77 -0.80 -1.64
C LEU A 54 -16.49 -2.15 -1.68
N SER A 55 -15.83 -3.22 -1.25
CA SER A 55 -16.46 -4.55 -1.25
C SER A 55 -17.59 -4.62 -0.23
N ARG A 56 -18.70 -5.23 -0.64
CA ARG A 56 -19.80 -5.53 0.29
C ARG A 56 -19.40 -6.57 1.35
N LYS A 57 -18.31 -7.30 1.11
CA LYS A 57 -17.76 -8.32 2.00
C LYS A 57 -16.58 -7.81 2.81
N ALA A 58 -16.34 -6.49 2.82
CA ALA A 58 -15.20 -5.91 3.51
C ALA A 58 -15.21 -6.16 5.01
N GLY A 59 -16.40 -6.23 5.62
CA GLY A 59 -16.51 -6.32 7.07
C GLY A 59 -15.78 -5.15 7.73
N ARG A 60 -14.94 -5.45 8.74
CA ARG A 60 -14.12 -4.44 9.43
C ARG A 60 -12.89 -4.01 8.63
N PHE A 61 -12.56 -4.69 7.52
CA PHE A 61 -11.42 -4.34 6.65
C PHE A 61 -11.78 -3.18 5.73
N GLY A 62 -11.98 -2.01 6.30
CA GLY A 62 -12.50 -0.85 5.59
C GLY A 62 -11.48 -0.06 4.78
N LEU A 63 -10.19 -0.36 4.89
CA LEU A 63 -9.12 0.38 4.23
C LEU A 63 -8.25 -0.57 3.42
N VAL A 64 -7.90 -0.15 2.19
CA VAL A 64 -7.05 -0.93 1.28
C VAL A 64 -5.84 -0.10 0.89
N LEU A 65 -4.66 -0.71 0.90
CA LEU A 65 -3.47 -0.20 0.22
C LEU A 65 -3.18 -1.13 -0.97
N TYR A 66 -3.06 -0.53 -2.15
CA TYR A 66 -2.49 -1.22 -3.31
C TYR A 66 -1.21 -0.52 -3.73
N SER A 67 -0.14 -1.30 -3.95
CA SER A 67 1.13 -0.75 -4.41
C SER A 67 1.80 -1.72 -5.37
N ALA A 68 2.61 -1.18 -6.28
CA ALA A 68 3.38 -1.96 -7.22
C ALA A 68 4.79 -1.37 -7.33
N PHE A 69 5.78 -2.25 -7.38
CA PHE A 69 7.20 -1.93 -7.38
C PHE A 69 7.88 -2.61 -8.56
N ASP A 70 9.02 -2.09 -9.00
CA ASP A 70 9.80 -2.69 -10.09
C ASP A 70 10.17 -4.16 -9.81
N ASP A 71 10.49 -4.47 -8.55
CA ASP A 71 10.90 -5.79 -8.10
C ASP A 71 10.80 -5.92 -6.58
N GLU A 72 11.05 -7.12 -6.09
CA GLU A 72 11.01 -7.39 -4.65
C GLU A 72 12.09 -6.62 -3.88
N ALA A 73 13.27 -6.42 -4.47
CA ALA A 73 14.34 -5.67 -3.81
C ALA A 73 13.92 -4.23 -3.55
N SER A 74 13.24 -3.59 -4.52
CA SER A 74 12.68 -2.25 -4.35
C SER A 74 11.62 -2.21 -3.25
N PHE A 75 10.77 -3.22 -3.18
CA PHE A 75 9.78 -3.34 -2.12
C PHE A 75 10.45 -3.46 -0.75
N ARG A 76 11.51 -4.26 -0.62
CA ARG A 76 12.25 -4.39 0.65
C ARG A 76 12.90 -3.07 1.07
N ALA A 77 13.43 -2.31 0.13
CA ALA A 77 13.99 -0.99 0.40
C ALA A 77 12.92 -0.02 0.94
N TYR A 78 11.73 -0.08 0.38
CA TYR A 78 10.56 0.68 0.86
C TYR A 78 10.21 0.29 2.30
N VAL A 79 10.10 -1.00 2.59
CA VAL A 79 9.76 -1.48 3.95
C VAL A 79 10.81 -1.06 4.98
N ALA A 80 12.08 -1.01 4.60
CA ALA A 80 13.18 -0.64 5.48
C ALA A 80 13.34 0.88 5.67
N SER A 81 12.54 1.69 4.97
CA SER A 81 12.71 3.14 4.97
C SER A 81 12.12 3.81 6.21
N ALA A 82 12.68 4.98 6.58
CA ALA A 82 12.14 5.79 7.66
C ALA A 82 10.70 6.24 7.36
N LEU A 83 10.38 6.51 6.09
CA LEU A 83 9.02 6.92 5.71
C LEU A 83 8.00 5.80 5.94
N HIS A 84 8.40 4.54 5.71
CA HIS A 84 7.55 3.39 6.02
C HIS A 84 7.31 3.30 7.54
N ASP A 85 8.33 3.54 8.35
CA ASP A 85 8.18 3.57 9.81
C ASP A 85 7.19 4.66 10.24
N GLU A 86 7.21 5.81 9.58
CA GLU A 86 6.29 6.91 9.87
C GLU A 86 4.83 6.54 9.56
N VAL A 87 4.56 5.96 8.39
CA VAL A 87 3.18 5.56 8.05
C VAL A 87 2.70 4.40 8.94
N ALA A 88 3.59 3.47 9.28
CA ALA A 88 3.27 2.38 10.20
C ALA A 88 2.90 2.92 11.58
N ALA A 89 3.65 3.88 12.10
CA ALA A 89 3.37 4.51 13.38
C ALA A 89 2.07 5.30 13.34
N PHE A 90 1.77 5.96 12.23
CA PHE A 90 0.51 6.69 12.05
C PHE A 90 -0.70 5.74 12.06
N LEU A 91 -0.58 4.58 11.40
CA LEU A 91 -1.66 3.61 11.30
C LEU A 91 -1.84 2.75 12.56
N ALA A 92 -0.78 2.54 13.34
CA ALA A 92 -0.78 1.60 14.47
C ALA A 92 -1.96 1.80 15.44
N PRO A 93 -2.31 3.03 15.88
CA PRO A 93 -3.44 3.20 16.81
C PRO A 93 -4.80 3.03 16.15
N LEU A 94 -4.89 3.01 14.82
CA LEU A 94 -6.15 2.95 14.06
C LEU A 94 -6.46 1.54 13.57
N VAL A 95 -5.45 0.71 13.39
CA VAL A 95 -5.56 -0.60 12.74
C VAL A 95 -5.57 -1.71 13.80
N THR A 96 -6.58 -2.56 13.75
CA THR A 96 -6.71 -3.70 14.68
C THR A 96 -6.18 -4.99 14.09
N GLU A 97 -6.13 -5.10 12.76
CA GLU A 97 -5.64 -6.29 12.07
C GLU A 97 -5.23 -5.91 10.65
N THR A 98 -4.20 -6.57 10.12
CA THR A 98 -3.75 -6.36 8.74
C THR A 98 -3.64 -7.70 8.03
N MET A 99 -4.17 -7.76 6.80
CA MET A 99 -3.95 -8.88 5.88
C MET A 99 -3.10 -8.40 4.72
N ILE A 100 -2.10 -9.19 4.35
CA ILE A 100 -1.14 -8.84 3.31
C ILE A 100 -1.13 -9.92 2.25
N GLY A 101 -1.13 -9.50 0.98
CA GLY A 101 -0.92 -10.37 -0.16
C GLY A 101 0.07 -9.76 -1.13
N ASP A 102 1.08 -10.53 -1.50
CA ASP A 102 2.13 -10.11 -2.44
C ASP A 102 2.20 -11.09 -3.59
N ILE A 103 2.28 -10.58 -4.80
CA ILE A 103 2.44 -11.40 -6.00
C ILE A 103 3.39 -10.74 -6.98
N GLU A 104 3.99 -11.55 -7.85
CA GLU A 104 4.66 -11.08 -9.05
C GLU A 104 3.76 -11.32 -10.26
N ALA A 105 3.59 -10.28 -11.07
CA ALA A 105 2.77 -10.39 -12.27
C ALA A 105 3.13 -9.33 -13.32
#